data_29ac37fdc27e59e6b7df912eb7e40080
#
_entry.id   29ac37fdc27e59e6b7df912eb7e40080
#
_cell.length_a   1.000
_cell.length_b   1.000
_cell.length_c   1.000
_cell.angle_alpha   90.00
_cell.angle_beta   90.00
_cell.angle_gamma   90.00
#
_symmetry.space_group_name_H-M   'P 1'
#
loop_
_entity.id
_entity.type
_entity.pdbx_description
1 polymer ?
#
loop_
_entity_poly.entity_id
_entity_poly.type
_entity_poly.pdbx_seq_one_letter_code
_entity_poly.pdbx_strand_id
1 'polypeptide(L)'
;MQQKTHIQKGLVIAAILIIFKAITHFTHTVFAEWTVFIFGLIILLGVTISVQLYQKQPNVQFKFTELFSYGFKVTAVVTCIYFIFIFLETKLFFPNYIHERLLKSIEQIKQSGIIDQKTFEENINQSMALGKKVETYKYFAGSIMSILFLGLLGAVLGSVISKTKARN
;
A
#
# COMPACT_ATOMS: atom_id res chain seq x y z
N MET A 1 28.38 -12.95 8.23
CA MET A 1 26.95 -12.73 8.50
C MET A 1 26.42 -11.78 7.44
N GLN A 2 25.64 -12.25 6.46
CA GLN A 2 24.92 -11.33 5.57
C GLN A 2 23.90 -10.56 6.42
N GLN A 3 24.13 -9.27 6.58
CA GLN A 3 23.19 -8.40 7.30
C GLN A 3 21.82 -8.51 6.58
N LYS A 4 20.76 -8.75 7.35
CA LYS A 4 19.37 -8.83 6.85
C LYS A 4 18.88 -7.43 6.45
N THR A 5 19.61 -6.76 5.55
CA THR A 5 19.38 -5.36 5.15
C THR A 5 18.01 -5.14 4.52
N HIS A 6 17.42 -6.16 3.87
CA HIS A 6 16.07 -6.10 3.33
C HIS A 6 15.00 -5.88 4.42
N ILE A 7 15.19 -6.47 5.62
CA ILE A 7 14.28 -6.25 6.75
C ILE A 7 14.35 -4.80 7.21
N GLN A 8 15.56 -4.26 7.41
CA GLN A 8 15.75 -2.87 7.82
C GLN A 8 15.15 -1.89 6.81
N LYS A 9 15.38 -2.11 5.51
CA LYS A 9 14.81 -1.25 4.45
C LYS A 9 13.29 -1.36 4.40
N GLY A 10 12.74 -2.57 4.50
CA GLY A 10 11.28 -2.78 4.57
C GLY A 10 10.64 -2.11 5.78
N LEU A 11 11.28 -2.19 6.97
CA LEU A 11 10.82 -1.49 8.18
C LEU A 11 10.77 0.03 7.99
N VAL A 12 11.82 0.62 7.41
CA VAL A 12 11.86 2.08 7.17
C VAL A 12 10.73 2.50 6.22
N ILE A 13 10.54 1.79 5.11
CA ILE A 13 9.47 2.11 4.15
C ILE A 13 8.09 1.96 4.83
N ALA A 14 7.88 0.87 5.57
CA ALA A 14 6.63 0.65 6.29
C ALA A 14 6.36 1.74 7.33
N ALA A 15 7.38 2.16 8.08
CA ALA A 15 7.26 3.27 9.04
C ALA A 15 6.87 4.58 8.36
N ILE A 16 7.47 4.92 7.22
CA ILE A 16 7.11 6.11 6.44
C ILE A 16 5.64 6.04 5.99
N LEU A 17 5.18 4.88 5.50
CA LEU A 17 3.80 4.68 5.08
C LEU A 17 2.82 4.83 6.24
N ILE A 18 3.15 4.28 7.41
CA ILE A 18 2.34 4.37 8.63
C ILE A 18 2.23 5.82 9.10
N ILE A 19 3.36 6.53 9.16
CA ILE A 19 3.39 7.95 9.54
C ILE A 19 2.57 8.77 8.55
N PHE A 20 2.77 8.57 7.25
CA PHE A 20 1.99 9.26 6.22
C PHE A 20 0.49 9.00 6.39
N LYS A 21 0.10 7.75 6.60
CA LYS A 21 -1.30 7.39 6.81
C LYS A 21 -1.87 8.02 8.09
N ALA A 22 -1.12 8.03 9.19
CA ALA A 22 -1.53 8.69 10.42
C ALA A 22 -1.75 10.20 10.20
N ILE A 23 -0.82 10.87 9.51
CA ILE A 23 -0.96 12.30 9.17
C ILE A 23 -2.25 12.54 8.38
N THR A 24 -2.55 11.73 7.37
CA THR A 24 -3.78 11.89 6.55
C THR A 24 -5.06 11.68 7.35
N HIS A 25 -5.05 10.85 8.39
CA HIS A 25 -6.17 10.72 9.31
C HIS A 25 -6.35 11.98 10.18
N PHE A 26 -5.27 12.47 10.78
CA PHE A 26 -5.34 13.67 11.64
C PHE A 26 -5.70 14.94 10.87
N THR A 27 -5.32 15.02 9.60
CA THR A 27 -5.66 16.16 8.72
C THR A 27 -7.00 15.99 8.00
N HIS A 28 -7.75 14.91 8.26
CA HIS A 28 -9.00 14.56 7.57
C HIS A 28 -8.90 14.46 6.05
N THR A 29 -7.69 14.25 5.53
CA THR A 29 -7.41 14.13 4.08
C THR A 29 -7.30 12.68 3.60
N VAL A 30 -7.56 11.71 4.47
CA VAL A 30 -7.40 10.27 4.20
C VAL A 30 -8.14 9.78 2.94
N PHE A 31 -9.19 10.46 2.53
CA PHE A 31 -9.99 10.16 1.35
C PHE A 31 -9.66 11.04 0.13
N ALA A 32 -8.68 11.92 0.22
CA ALA A 32 -8.29 12.74 -0.91
C ALA A 32 -7.52 11.89 -1.95
N GLU A 33 -7.80 12.07 -3.24
CA GLU A 33 -7.21 11.27 -4.32
C GLU A 33 -5.68 11.33 -4.35
N TRP A 34 -5.10 12.50 -4.05
CA TRP A 34 -3.66 12.67 -4.01
C TRP A 34 -2.95 11.79 -2.97
N THR A 35 -3.66 11.38 -1.90
CA THR A 35 -3.08 10.51 -0.86
C THR A 35 -2.75 9.13 -1.40
N VAL A 36 -3.59 8.59 -2.27
CA VAL A 36 -3.36 7.29 -2.95
C VAL A 36 -2.12 7.38 -3.84
N PHE A 37 -1.99 8.51 -4.56
CA PHE A 37 -0.83 8.74 -5.44
C PHE A 37 0.48 8.84 -4.66
N ILE A 38 0.53 9.64 -3.59
CA ILE A 38 1.73 9.76 -2.74
C ILE A 38 2.07 8.43 -2.05
N PHE A 39 1.08 7.70 -1.56
CA PHE A 39 1.26 6.37 -0.99
C PHE A 39 1.95 5.43 -2.00
N GLY A 40 1.47 5.44 -3.24
CA GLY A 40 2.06 4.66 -4.32
C GLY A 40 3.51 5.07 -4.64
N LEU A 41 3.80 6.36 -4.66
CA LEU A 41 5.16 6.88 -4.88
C LEU A 41 6.12 6.46 -3.76
N ILE A 42 5.70 6.51 -2.51
CA ILE A 42 6.55 6.08 -1.38
C ILE A 42 6.96 4.62 -1.54
N ILE A 43 6.05 3.72 -1.93
CA ILE A 43 6.34 2.31 -2.14
C ILE A 43 7.29 2.15 -3.33
N LEU A 44 6.93 2.69 -4.47
CA LEU A 44 7.68 2.55 -5.72
C LEU A 44 9.12 3.04 -5.57
N LEU A 45 9.29 4.27 -5.08
CA LEU A 45 10.60 4.89 -4.89
C LEU A 45 11.38 4.21 -3.76
N GLY A 46 10.71 3.90 -2.64
CA GLY A 46 11.33 3.25 -1.49
C GLY A 46 11.95 1.91 -1.85
N VAL A 47 11.24 1.06 -2.59
CA VAL A 47 11.76 -0.23 -3.04
C VAL A 47 12.86 -0.05 -4.10
N THR A 48 12.65 0.86 -5.08
CA THR A 48 13.66 1.19 -6.10
C THR A 48 14.99 1.62 -5.48
N ILE A 49 14.95 2.57 -4.56
CA ILE A 49 16.14 3.06 -3.85
C ILE A 49 16.78 1.94 -3.00
N SER A 50 15.97 1.10 -2.36
CA SER A 50 16.49 -0.02 -1.57
C SER A 50 17.29 -1.00 -2.40
N VAL A 51 16.84 -1.31 -3.62
CA VAL A 51 17.57 -2.17 -4.57
C VAL A 51 18.88 -1.51 -5.02
N GLN A 52 18.87 -0.21 -5.34
CA GLN A 52 20.07 0.53 -5.71
C GLN A 52 21.10 0.60 -4.59
N LEU A 53 20.65 0.76 -3.34
CA LEU A 53 21.55 0.75 -2.18
C LEU A 53 22.12 -0.65 -1.91
N TYR A 54 21.33 -1.71 -2.16
CA TYR A 54 21.82 -3.08 -2.06
C TYR A 54 22.93 -3.37 -3.06
N GLN A 55 22.78 -2.92 -4.30
CA GLN A 55 23.79 -3.06 -5.35
C GLN A 55 25.17 -2.50 -4.96
N LYS A 56 25.20 -1.42 -4.16
CA LYS A 56 26.46 -0.77 -3.73
C LYS A 56 27.21 -1.57 -2.66
N GLN A 57 26.67 -2.68 -2.18
CA GLN A 57 27.34 -3.50 -1.17
C GLN A 57 28.44 -4.35 -1.81
N PRO A 58 29.60 -4.53 -1.15
CA PRO A 58 30.64 -5.45 -1.59
C PRO A 58 30.06 -6.88 -1.65
N ASN A 59 30.45 -7.66 -2.64
CA ASN A 59 30.01 -9.05 -2.90
C ASN A 59 28.59 -9.24 -3.47
N VAL A 60 27.91 -8.17 -3.89
CA VAL A 60 26.65 -8.30 -4.63
C VAL A 60 26.92 -8.46 -6.12
N GLN A 61 26.36 -9.52 -6.72
CA GLN A 61 26.45 -9.71 -8.17
C GLN A 61 25.42 -8.82 -8.87
N PHE A 62 25.84 -8.18 -9.98
CA PHE A 62 24.94 -7.35 -10.80
C PHE A 62 23.97 -8.17 -11.66
N LYS A 63 23.48 -9.29 -11.13
CA LYS A 63 22.45 -10.11 -11.80
C LYS A 63 21.07 -9.54 -11.51
N PHE A 64 20.27 -9.36 -12.56
CA PHE A 64 18.89 -8.89 -12.43
C PHE A 64 18.09 -9.72 -11.41
N THR A 65 18.23 -11.05 -11.47
CA THR A 65 17.50 -11.97 -10.58
C THR A 65 17.84 -11.77 -9.11
N GLU A 66 19.09 -11.47 -8.78
CA GLU A 66 19.51 -11.21 -7.39
C GLU A 66 18.95 -9.89 -6.89
N LEU A 67 19.06 -8.83 -7.68
CA LEU A 67 18.55 -7.50 -7.35
C LEU A 67 17.02 -7.50 -7.23
N PHE A 68 16.33 -8.15 -8.19
CA PHE A 68 14.88 -8.31 -8.13
C PHE A 68 14.43 -9.11 -6.89
N SER A 69 15.11 -10.23 -6.59
CA SER A 69 14.83 -11.04 -5.40
C SER A 69 14.98 -10.22 -4.11
N TYR A 70 15.98 -9.34 -4.07
CA TYR A 70 16.14 -8.43 -2.93
C TYR A 70 14.98 -7.45 -2.81
N GLY A 71 14.58 -6.80 -3.91
CA GLY A 71 13.43 -5.88 -3.93
C GLY A 71 12.12 -6.58 -3.55
N PHE A 72 11.93 -7.83 -4.02
CA PHE A 72 10.79 -8.65 -3.62
C PHE A 72 10.75 -8.91 -2.11
N LYS A 73 11.90 -9.24 -1.48
CA LYS A 73 12.01 -9.44 -0.02
C LYS A 73 11.68 -8.16 0.74
N VAL A 74 12.15 -6.99 0.26
CA VAL A 74 11.80 -5.69 0.85
C VAL A 74 10.30 -5.47 0.78
N THR A 75 9.68 -5.70 -0.38
CA THR A 75 8.22 -5.57 -0.58
C THR A 75 7.44 -6.48 0.35
N ALA A 76 7.84 -7.74 0.49
CA ALA A 76 7.20 -8.69 1.40
C ALA A 76 7.22 -8.21 2.86
N VAL A 77 8.34 -7.65 3.32
CA VAL A 77 8.44 -7.07 4.67
C VAL A 77 7.50 -5.88 4.83
N VAL A 78 7.48 -4.96 3.86
CA VAL A 78 6.54 -3.81 3.87
C VAL A 78 5.10 -4.29 3.95
N THR A 79 4.73 -5.27 3.12
CA THR A 79 3.36 -5.83 3.08
C THR A 79 2.95 -6.43 4.42
N CYS A 80 3.82 -7.24 5.03
CA CYS A 80 3.53 -7.86 6.33
C CYS A 80 3.31 -6.83 7.43
N ILE A 81 4.18 -5.82 7.53
CA ILE A 81 4.09 -4.79 8.57
C ILE A 81 2.86 -3.92 8.34
N TYR A 82 2.64 -3.50 7.10
CA TYR A 82 1.49 -2.67 6.77
C TYR A 82 0.16 -3.42 6.95
N PHE A 83 0.12 -4.73 6.70
CA PHE A 83 -1.05 -5.56 7.00
C PHE A 83 -1.40 -5.54 8.50
N ILE A 84 -0.41 -5.70 9.36
CA ILE A 84 -0.60 -5.59 10.82
C ILE A 84 -1.13 -4.18 11.16
N PHE A 85 -0.54 -3.14 10.56
CA PHE A 85 -0.97 -1.77 10.82
C PHE A 85 -2.43 -1.52 10.42
N ILE A 86 -2.89 -1.92 9.20
CA ILE A 86 -4.28 -1.71 8.79
C ILE A 86 -5.27 -2.49 9.66
N PHE A 87 -4.85 -3.64 10.21
CA PHE A 87 -5.66 -4.35 11.20
C PHE A 87 -5.81 -3.54 12.48
N LEU A 88 -4.73 -2.99 13.02
CA LEU A 88 -4.76 -2.12 14.20
C LEU A 88 -5.51 -0.81 13.91
N GLU A 89 -5.29 -0.20 12.75
CA GLU A 89 -5.99 0.99 12.28
C GLU A 89 -7.51 0.82 12.37
N THR A 90 -8.03 -0.27 11.78
CA THR A 90 -9.47 -0.49 11.68
C THR A 90 -10.12 -1.01 12.98
N LYS A 91 -9.35 -1.60 13.89
CA LYS A 91 -9.88 -2.19 15.13
C LYS A 91 -9.65 -1.33 16.38
N LEU A 92 -8.50 -0.62 16.43
CA LEU A 92 -8.08 0.11 17.63
C LEU A 92 -8.05 1.63 17.42
N PHE A 93 -7.39 2.11 16.36
CA PHE A 93 -7.12 3.54 16.21
C PHE A 93 -8.30 4.29 15.58
N PHE A 94 -8.91 3.73 14.55
CA PHE A 94 -10.00 4.36 13.79
C PHE A 94 -11.12 3.35 13.50
N PRO A 95 -11.88 2.89 14.51
CA PRO A 95 -12.90 1.83 14.36
C PRO A 95 -14.05 2.23 13.41
N ASN A 96 -14.27 3.53 13.21
CA ASN A 96 -15.28 4.05 12.30
C ASN A 96 -14.79 4.19 10.86
N TYR A 97 -13.51 4.01 10.60
CA TYR A 97 -12.93 4.23 9.26
C TYR A 97 -13.61 3.43 8.14
N ILE A 98 -13.90 2.16 8.38
CA ILE A 98 -14.61 1.31 7.39
C ILE A 98 -16.04 1.81 7.17
N HIS A 99 -16.69 2.30 8.21
CA HIS A 99 -18.04 2.87 8.08
C HIS A 99 -18.04 4.16 7.25
N GLU A 100 -17.09 5.05 7.50
CA GLU A 100 -16.92 6.29 6.73
C GLU A 100 -16.60 6.00 5.26
N ARG A 101 -15.75 5.01 4.98
CA ARG A 101 -15.48 4.54 3.61
C ARG A 101 -16.74 4.04 2.93
N LEU A 102 -17.54 3.23 3.62
CA LEU A 102 -18.80 2.73 3.10
C LEU A 102 -19.75 3.88 2.75
N LEU A 103 -19.92 4.85 3.65
CA LEU A 103 -20.78 6.03 3.40
C LEU A 103 -20.31 6.82 2.18
N LYS A 104 -19.00 7.02 2.01
CA LYS A 104 -18.45 7.68 0.82
C LYS A 104 -18.68 6.89 -0.46
N SER A 105 -18.53 5.57 -0.43
CA SER A 105 -18.82 4.71 -1.57
C SER A 105 -20.31 4.78 -1.97
N ILE A 106 -21.18 4.83 -0.97
CA ILE A 106 -22.63 5.00 -1.15
C ILE A 106 -22.94 6.36 -1.81
N GLU A 107 -22.31 7.43 -1.32
CA GLU A 107 -22.49 8.77 -1.87
C GLU A 107 -22.04 8.87 -3.34
N GLN A 108 -20.90 8.27 -3.67
CA GLN A 108 -20.42 8.18 -5.05
C GLN A 108 -21.39 7.43 -5.97
N ILE A 109 -22.00 6.33 -5.48
CA ILE A 109 -23.01 5.57 -6.24
C ILE A 109 -24.27 6.44 -6.45
N LYS A 110 -24.73 7.18 -5.43
CA LYS A 110 -25.87 8.12 -5.56
C LYS A 110 -25.59 9.19 -6.61
N GLN A 111 -24.39 9.77 -6.61
CA GLN A 111 -24.01 10.82 -7.56
C GLN A 111 -23.87 10.29 -9.02
N SER A 112 -23.55 9.01 -9.19
CA SER A 112 -23.43 8.39 -10.53
C SER A 112 -24.79 8.15 -11.23
N GLY A 113 -25.91 8.26 -10.50
CA GLY A 113 -27.27 8.10 -11.06
C GLY A 113 -27.60 6.68 -11.56
N ILE A 114 -26.77 5.69 -11.24
CA ILE A 114 -26.91 4.30 -11.72
C ILE A 114 -28.08 3.56 -11.05
N ILE A 115 -28.48 3.99 -9.85
CA ILE A 115 -29.51 3.31 -9.06
C ILE A 115 -30.65 4.29 -8.74
N ASP A 116 -31.90 3.84 -8.92
CA ASP A 116 -33.08 4.60 -8.55
C ASP A 116 -33.11 4.84 -7.03
N GLN A 117 -33.35 6.09 -6.64
CA GLN A 117 -33.20 6.58 -5.26
C GLN A 117 -34.12 5.85 -4.27
N LYS A 118 -35.35 5.46 -4.71
CA LYS A 118 -36.29 4.72 -3.87
C LYS A 118 -35.82 3.30 -3.56
N THR A 119 -35.40 2.58 -4.58
CA THR A 119 -34.88 1.20 -4.44
C THR A 119 -33.61 1.15 -3.59
N PHE A 120 -32.84 2.24 -3.62
CA PHE A 120 -31.61 2.36 -2.85
C PHE A 120 -31.88 2.57 -1.35
N GLU A 121 -32.83 3.43 -1.00
CA GLU A 121 -33.16 3.72 0.42
C GLU A 121 -33.83 2.54 1.13
N GLU A 122 -34.67 1.78 0.43
CA GLU A 122 -35.30 0.57 0.97
C GLU A 122 -34.31 -0.56 1.26
N ASN A 123 -33.28 -0.69 0.42
CA ASN A 123 -32.28 -1.77 0.54
C ASN A 123 -31.09 -1.41 1.43
N ILE A 124 -30.86 -0.14 1.73
CA ILE A 124 -29.65 0.32 2.46
C ILE A 124 -29.58 -0.25 3.87
N ASN A 125 -30.69 -0.25 4.61
CA ASN A 125 -30.71 -0.70 6.01
C ASN A 125 -30.44 -2.21 6.15
N GLN A 126 -30.91 -3.02 5.21
CA GLN A 126 -30.64 -4.46 5.19
C GLN A 126 -29.22 -4.75 4.69
N SER A 127 -28.71 -3.91 3.77
CA SER A 127 -27.41 -4.12 3.11
C SER A 127 -26.22 -3.54 3.89
N MET A 128 -26.44 -2.73 4.92
CA MET A 128 -25.36 -2.05 5.66
C MET A 128 -24.36 -3.02 6.32
N ALA A 129 -24.84 -4.10 6.94
CA ALA A 129 -23.96 -5.08 7.58
C ALA A 129 -23.12 -5.86 6.54
N LEU A 130 -23.75 -6.22 5.41
CA LEU A 130 -23.07 -6.87 4.30
C LEU A 130 -22.12 -5.91 3.60
N GLY A 131 -22.53 -4.66 3.36
CA GLY A 131 -21.71 -3.59 2.80
C GLY A 131 -20.46 -3.34 3.61
N LYS A 132 -20.56 -3.32 4.93
CA LYS A 132 -19.40 -3.16 5.83
C LYS A 132 -18.40 -4.32 5.70
N LYS A 133 -18.88 -5.57 5.57
CA LYS A 133 -18.00 -6.74 5.33
C LYS A 133 -17.29 -6.63 3.98
N VAL A 134 -18.02 -6.29 2.92
CA VAL A 134 -17.47 -6.13 1.58
C VAL A 134 -16.45 -4.99 1.54
N GLU A 135 -16.75 -3.85 2.15
CA GLU A 135 -15.82 -2.71 2.18
C GLU A 135 -14.57 -3.03 3.01
N THR A 136 -14.71 -3.76 4.11
CA THR A 136 -13.56 -4.27 4.86
C THR A 136 -12.66 -5.12 3.97
N TYR A 137 -13.24 -6.10 3.28
CA TYR A 137 -12.48 -6.96 2.38
C TYR A 137 -11.79 -6.18 1.26
N LYS A 138 -12.52 -5.26 0.60
CA LYS A 138 -11.94 -4.37 -0.44
C LYS A 138 -10.78 -3.56 0.09
N TYR A 139 -10.89 -3.01 1.30
CA TYR A 139 -9.84 -2.22 1.89
C TYR A 139 -8.57 -3.04 2.16
N PHE A 140 -8.71 -4.20 2.80
CA PHE A 140 -7.57 -5.07 3.10
C PHE A 140 -6.94 -5.64 1.83
N ALA A 141 -7.74 -6.26 0.97
CA ALA A 141 -7.25 -6.86 -0.28
C ALA A 141 -6.65 -5.80 -1.21
N GLY A 142 -7.33 -4.66 -1.39
CA GLY A 142 -6.86 -3.56 -2.23
C GLY A 142 -5.54 -2.97 -1.74
N SER A 143 -5.40 -2.76 -0.43
CA SER A 143 -4.15 -2.24 0.15
C SER A 143 -2.99 -3.21 -0.07
N ILE A 144 -3.18 -4.50 0.19
CA ILE A 144 -2.15 -5.53 0.01
C ILE A 144 -1.75 -5.64 -1.46
N MET A 145 -2.73 -5.73 -2.35
CA MET A 145 -2.47 -5.86 -3.80
C MET A 145 -1.75 -4.63 -4.36
N SER A 146 -2.11 -3.42 -3.91
CA SER A 146 -1.42 -2.19 -4.30
C SER A 146 0.04 -2.18 -3.86
N ILE A 147 0.33 -2.58 -2.62
CA ILE A 147 1.71 -2.64 -2.11
C ILE A 147 2.52 -3.68 -2.89
N LEU A 148 1.96 -4.87 -3.10
CA LEU A 148 2.65 -5.93 -3.84
C LEU A 148 2.93 -5.50 -5.28
N PHE A 149 1.94 -4.96 -5.97
CA PHE A 149 2.08 -4.53 -7.37
C PHE A 149 3.12 -3.42 -7.51
N LEU A 150 2.98 -2.33 -6.74
CA LEU A 150 3.90 -1.19 -6.80
C LEU A 150 5.30 -1.55 -6.28
N GLY A 151 5.39 -2.39 -5.27
CA GLY A 151 6.66 -2.89 -4.77
C GLY A 151 7.39 -3.77 -5.79
N LEU A 152 6.67 -4.64 -6.51
CA LEU A 152 7.24 -5.42 -7.61
C LEU A 152 7.71 -4.53 -8.75
N LEU A 153 6.93 -3.52 -9.14
CA LEU A 153 7.36 -2.53 -10.12
C LEU A 153 8.63 -1.80 -9.66
N GLY A 154 8.69 -1.40 -8.39
CA GLY A 154 9.88 -0.78 -7.80
C GLY A 154 11.09 -1.71 -7.81
N ALA A 155 10.90 -3.01 -7.55
CA ALA A 155 11.97 -4.01 -7.63
C ALA A 155 12.50 -4.16 -9.06
N VAL A 156 11.61 -4.20 -10.06
CA VAL A 156 12.00 -4.24 -11.48
C VAL A 156 12.77 -2.99 -11.86
N LEU A 157 12.22 -1.79 -11.59
CA LEU A 157 12.86 -0.51 -11.92
C LEU A 157 14.23 -0.38 -11.26
N GLY A 158 14.33 -0.70 -9.98
CA GLY A 158 15.59 -0.69 -9.23
C GLY A 158 16.63 -1.61 -9.85
N SER A 159 16.23 -2.82 -10.26
CA SER A 159 17.13 -3.80 -10.88
C SER A 159 17.60 -3.38 -12.25
N VAL A 160 16.73 -2.80 -13.09
CA VAL A 160 17.08 -2.30 -14.43
C VAL A 160 18.04 -1.12 -14.35
N ILE A 161 17.72 -0.12 -13.53
CA ILE A 161 18.57 1.07 -13.36
C ILE A 161 19.95 0.66 -12.83
N SER A 162 19.99 -0.24 -11.87
CA SER A 162 21.24 -0.75 -11.30
C SER A 162 22.11 -1.43 -12.34
N LYS A 163 21.53 -2.27 -13.20
CA LYS A 163 22.24 -2.98 -14.28
C LYS A 163 22.84 -2.01 -15.30
N THR A 164 22.12 -0.94 -15.64
CA THR A 164 22.58 0.07 -16.61
C THR A 164 23.79 0.83 -16.07
N LYS A 165 23.79 1.19 -14.78
CA LYS A 165 24.94 1.88 -14.14
C LYS A 165 26.21 1.03 -14.04
N ALA A 166 26.08 -0.29 -13.97
CA ALA A 166 27.24 -1.20 -13.95
C ALA A 166 27.90 -1.38 -15.31
N ARG A 167 27.25 -0.96 -16.40
CA ARG A 167 27.72 -1.15 -17.77
C ARG A 167 28.47 0.09 -18.35
N ASN A 168 28.33 1.22 -17.67
CA ASN A 168 29.05 2.47 -17.96
C ASN A 168 30.15 2.67 -16.94
#